data_323872991c86a44b4e764033ae66ba0b
#
_entry.id   323872991c86a44b4e764033ae66ba0b
#
_cell.length_a   1.000
_cell.length_b   1.000
_cell.length_c   1.000
_cell.angle_alpha   90.00
_cell.angle_beta   90.00
_cell.angle_gamma   90.00
#
_symmetry.space_group_name_H-M   'P 1'
#
loop_
_entity.id
_entity.type
_entity.pdbx_description
1 polymer ?
#
loop_
_entity_poly.entity_id
_entity_poly.type
_entity_poly.pdbx_seq_one_letter_code
_entity_poly.pdbx_strand_id
1 'polypeptide(L)'
;MYKIDELHLKIQFIMDEFEKMAIAQLKVIIASEPCAVGKCHTNPRYEYAKRLWNREGIVQDKKEAFLYFKEAADFRHEGAQYKVGCCYYKGDGIPQDFEKALKYFKRLLQTNHDWSLIANLWIGKCYLKIEQRDEKKAIEYLEKAAHDSRVSTRNDECKSEAQLLVGICYYRGFIVE
;
A
#
# COMPACT_ATOMS: atom_id res chain seq x y z
N MET A 1 24.28 3.67 -37.22
CA MET A 1 24.17 3.30 -35.79
C MET A 1 24.06 4.52 -34.89
N TYR A 2 24.94 5.53 -35.01
CA TYR A 2 24.95 6.74 -34.14
C TYR A 2 23.67 7.63 -34.11
N LYS A 3 22.86 7.64 -35.17
CA LYS A 3 21.63 8.49 -35.23
C LYS A 3 20.48 7.93 -34.39
N ILE A 4 20.43 6.64 -34.13
CA ILE A 4 19.36 6.02 -33.32
C ILE A 4 19.58 6.32 -31.83
N ASP A 5 20.83 6.29 -31.38
CA ASP A 5 21.19 6.60 -29.99
C ASP A 5 20.94 8.07 -29.65
N GLU A 6 21.24 8.99 -30.59
CA GLU A 6 20.97 10.41 -30.42
C GLU A 6 19.46 10.72 -30.35
N LEU A 7 18.67 10.03 -31.16
CA LEU A 7 17.21 10.17 -31.14
C LEU A 7 16.62 9.63 -29.81
N HIS A 8 17.17 8.52 -29.35
CA HIS A 8 16.74 7.91 -28.06
C HIS A 8 17.03 8.84 -26.89
N LEU A 9 18.22 9.45 -26.85
CA LEU A 9 18.59 10.43 -25.82
C LEU A 9 17.69 11.69 -25.86
N LYS A 10 17.34 12.18 -27.06
CA LYS A 10 16.41 13.32 -27.20
C LYS A 10 14.99 12.98 -26.73
N ILE A 11 14.49 11.79 -27.05
CA ILE A 11 13.19 11.33 -26.60
C ILE A 11 13.19 11.19 -25.06
N GLN A 12 14.23 10.59 -24.49
CA GLN A 12 14.36 10.45 -23.04
C GLN A 12 14.39 11.82 -22.34
N PHE A 13 15.17 12.78 -22.86
CA PHE A 13 15.20 14.13 -22.32
C PHE A 13 13.83 14.83 -22.35
N ILE A 14 13.09 14.68 -23.46
CA ILE A 14 11.73 15.25 -23.59
C ILE A 14 10.79 14.58 -22.56
N MET A 15 10.86 13.27 -22.41
CA MET A 15 10.05 12.53 -21.43
C MET A 15 10.35 12.98 -20.00
N ASP A 16 11.62 13.16 -19.65
CA ASP A 16 12.04 13.64 -18.32
C ASP A 16 11.52 15.05 -18.03
N GLU A 17 11.50 15.93 -19.02
CA GLU A 17 10.94 17.29 -18.87
C GLU A 17 9.42 17.27 -18.70
N PHE A 18 8.70 16.40 -19.43
CA PHE A 18 7.26 16.23 -19.23
C PHE A 18 6.93 15.67 -17.84
N GLU A 19 7.73 14.73 -17.33
CA GLU A 19 7.56 14.20 -15.97
C GLU A 19 7.80 15.27 -14.91
N LYS A 20 8.83 16.11 -15.06
CA LYS A 20 9.08 17.25 -14.17
C LYS A 20 7.94 18.25 -14.16
N MET A 21 7.39 18.59 -15.34
CA MET A 21 6.21 19.45 -15.44
C MET A 21 4.99 18.85 -14.74
N ALA A 22 4.73 17.56 -14.93
CA ALA A 22 3.62 16.87 -14.27
C ALA A 22 3.77 16.85 -12.75
N ILE A 23 5.00 16.72 -12.24
CA ILE A 23 5.30 16.79 -10.81
C ILE A 23 5.07 18.21 -10.27
N ALA A 24 5.51 19.25 -11.00
CA ALA A 24 5.28 20.64 -10.62
C ALA A 24 3.78 20.95 -10.54
N GLN A 25 3.00 20.49 -11.52
CA GLN A 25 1.53 20.63 -11.52
C GLN A 25 0.89 19.93 -10.33
N LEU A 26 1.33 18.71 -9.98
CA LEU A 26 0.82 18.00 -8.79
C LEU A 26 1.09 18.78 -7.51
N LYS A 27 2.28 19.39 -7.36
CA LYS A 27 2.61 20.23 -6.20
C LYS A 27 1.70 21.46 -6.11
N VAL A 28 1.43 22.10 -7.24
CA VAL A 28 0.51 23.26 -7.29
C VAL A 28 -0.90 22.84 -6.87
N ILE A 29 -1.41 21.73 -7.39
CA ILE A 29 -2.74 21.20 -7.03
C ILE A 29 -2.79 20.86 -5.55
N ILE A 30 -1.78 20.19 -5.01
CA ILE A 30 -1.69 19.86 -3.57
C ILE A 30 -1.72 21.13 -2.72
N ALA A 31 -1.07 22.21 -3.16
CA ALA A 31 -1.01 23.48 -2.43
C ALA A 31 -2.31 24.29 -2.53
N SER A 32 -3.04 24.19 -3.65
CA SER A 32 -4.24 25.00 -3.92
C SER A 32 -5.53 24.39 -3.38
N GLU A 33 -5.58 23.07 -3.17
CA GLU A 33 -6.80 22.41 -2.72
C GLU A 33 -6.69 21.91 -1.28
N PRO A 34 -7.48 22.44 -0.34
CA PRO A 34 -7.83 21.70 0.86
C PRO A 34 -8.61 20.47 0.38
N CYS A 35 -8.07 19.29 0.63
CA CYS A 35 -8.62 18.02 0.14
C CYS A 35 -10.12 17.93 0.44
N ALA A 36 -10.95 18.04 -0.58
CA ALA A 36 -12.37 17.82 -0.45
C ALA A 36 -12.60 16.37 0.00
N VAL A 37 -13.30 16.21 1.12
CA VAL A 37 -13.73 14.91 1.64
C VAL A 37 -14.67 14.29 0.59
N GLY A 38 -14.18 13.33 -0.18
CA GLY A 38 -14.99 12.66 -1.18
C GLY A 38 -14.18 11.55 -1.87
N LYS A 39 -14.86 10.55 -2.37
CA LYS A 39 -14.31 9.41 -3.13
C LYS A 39 -13.61 9.89 -4.41
N CYS A 40 -12.45 10.53 -4.28
CA CYS A 40 -11.63 10.87 -5.43
C CYS A 40 -10.65 9.73 -5.65
N HIS A 41 -10.88 8.91 -6.69
CA HIS A 41 -9.94 7.87 -7.12
C HIS A 41 -8.59 8.44 -7.56
N THR A 42 -8.52 9.76 -7.79
CA THR A 42 -7.31 10.50 -8.13
C THR A 42 -6.97 11.49 -7.02
N ASN A 43 -6.38 11.01 -5.93
CA ASN A 43 -5.88 11.91 -4.88
C ASN A 43 -4.47 12.40 -5.29
N PRO A 44 -4.27 13.71 -5.53
CA PRO A 44 -2.98 14.24 -5.98
C PRO A 44 -1.83 13.92 -5.02
N ARG A 45 -2.11 13.90 -3.72
CA ARG A 45 -1.14 13.51 -2.68
C ARG A 45 -0.69 12.07 -2.82
N TYR A 46 -1.64 11.17 -3.10
CA TYR A 46 -1.32 9.76 -3.33
C TYR A 46 -0.49 9.56 -4.60
N GLU A 47 -0.83 10.23 -5.70
CA GLU A 47 -0.06 10.15 -6.96
C GLU A 47 1.35 10.74 -6.80
N TYR A 48 1.48 11.87 -6.11
CA TYR A 48 2.80 12.45 -5.82
C TYR A 48 3.64 11.52 -4.94
N ALA A 49 3.04 10.95 -3.91
CA ALA A 49 3.71 9.97 -3.03
C ALA A 49 4.17 8.72 -3.79
N LYS A 50 3.39 8.23 -4.76
CA LYS A 50 3.79 7.10 -5.63
C LYS A 50 5.05 7.43 -6.43
N ARG A 51 5.12 8.61 -7.02
CA ARG A 51 6.28 9.05 -7.80
C ARG A 51 7.54 9.16 -6.93
N LEU A 52 7.42 9.76 -5.73
CA LEU A 52 8.50 9.80 -4.75
C LEU A 52 8.94 8.39 -4.32
N TRP A 53 7.99 7.47 -4.17
CA TRP A 53 8.28 6.10 -3.77
C TRP A 53 8.98 5.28 -4.85
N ASN A 54 8.54 5.42 -6.10
CA ASN A 54 9.00 4.62 -7.24
C ASN A 54 10.17 5.26 -8.02
N ARG A 55 10.62 6.48 -7.67
CA ARG A 55 11.60 7.28 -8.45
C ARG A 55 11.09 7.66 -9.85
N GLU A 56 9.80 7.85 -10.02
CA GLU A 56 9.19 8.22 -11.30
C GLU A 56 9.34 9.74 -11.54
N GLY A 57 10.36 10.15 -12.32
CA GLY A 57 10.67 11.54 -12.66
C GLY A 57 11.14 12.42 -11.49
N ILE A 58 11.45 11.84 -10.33
CA ILE A 58 11.86 12.54 -9.11
C ILE A 58 12.85 11.71 -8.31
N VAL A 59 13.69 12.36 -7.50
CA VAL A 59 14.56 11.66 -6.56
C VAL A 59 13.72 10.92 -5.52
N GLN A 60 14.03 9.64 -5.28
CA GLN A 60 13.32 8.84 -4.30
C GLN A 60 13.47 9.42 -2.89
N ASP A 61 12.35 9.68 -2.24
CA ASP A 61 12.28 9.98 -0.81
C ASP A 61 11.12 9.22 -0.16
N LYS A 62 11.44 8.08 0.46
CA LYS A 62 10.46 7.24 1.13
C LYS A 62 9.85 7.90 2.36
N LYS A 63 10.58 8.80 3.03
CA LYS A 63 10.07 9.52 4.21
C LYS A 63 9.05 10.57 3.79
N GLU A 64 9.39 11.38 2.78
CA GLU A 64 8.46 12.36 2.21
C GLU A 64 7.25 11.66 1.61
N ALA A 65 7.45 10.58 0.83
CA ALA A 65 6.36 9.78 0.27
C ALA A 65 5.40 9.26 1.37
N PHE A 66 5.94 8.77 2.48
CA PHE A 66 5.13 8.33 3.60
C PHE A 66 4.23 9.44 4.17
N LEU A 67 4.72 10.67 4.29
CA LEU A 67 3.92 11.80 4.78
C LEU A 67 2.72 12.06 3.87
N TYR A 68 2.94 12.11 2.55
CA TYR A 68 1.85 12.30 1.58
C TYR A 68 0.89 11.09 1.52
N PHE A 69 1.39 9.86 1.64
CA PHE A 69 0.51 8.69 1.78
C PHE A 69 -0.35 8.78 3.04
N LYS A 70 0.23 9.23 4.16
CA LYS A 70 -0.51 9.40 5.42
C LYS A 70 -1.60 10.46 5.30
N GLU A 71 -1.30 11.61 4.72
CA GLU A 71 -2.31 12.63 4.44
C GLU A 71 -3.45 12.06 3.58
N ALA A 72 -3.15 11.39 2.48
CA ALA A 72 -4.15 10.77 1.63
C ALA A 72 -4.98 9.70 2.38
N ALA A 73 -4.34 8.90 3.26
CA ALA A 73 -5.01 7.90 4.08
C ALA A 73 -5.97 8.51 5.10
N ASP A 74 -5.65 9.69 5.63
CA ASP A 74 -6.54 10.42 6.56
C ASP A 74 -7.80 10.92 5.85
N PHE A 75 -7.73 11.17 4.55
CA PHE A 75 -8.89 11.40 3.67
C PHE A 75 -9.56 10.11 3.14
N ARG A 76 -9.31 8.97 3.76
CA ARG A 76 -9.90 7.66 3.45
C ARG A 76 -9.56 7.09 2.07
N HIS A 77 -8.46 7.53 1.46
CA HIS A 77 -8.00 6.92 0.21
C HIS A 77 -7.47 5.50 0.48
N GLU A 78 -8.12 4.47 -0.07
CA GLU A 78 -7.87 3.06 0.25
C GLU A 78 -6.43 2.64 -0.08
N GLY A 79 -5.95 2.98 -1.29
CA GLY A 79 -4.57 2.67 -1.70
C GLY A 79 -3.53 3.32 -0.79
N ALA A 80 -3.82 4.51 -0.23
CA ALA A 80 -2.95 5.18 0.72
C ALA A 80 -2.99 4.49 2.10
N GLN A 81 -4.17 4.10 2.59
CA GLN A 81 -4.30 3.32 3.83
C GLN A 81 -3.50 2.02 3.74
N TYR A 82 -3.59 1.32 2.62
CA TYR A 82 -2.79 0.12 2.35
C TYR A 82 -1.29 0.42 2.38
N LYS A 83 -0.83 1.46 1.65
CA LYS A 83 0.59 1.83 1.60
C LYS A 83 1.14 2.23 2.96
N VAL A 84 0.41 3.04 3.74
CA VAL A 84 0.80 3.41 5.11
C VAL A 84 0.88 2.19 6.02
N GLY A 85 -0.10 1.28 5.94
CA GLY A 85 -0.05 0.01 6.66
C GLY A 85 1.20 -0.81 6.31
N CYS A 86 1.54 -0.92 5.02
CA CYS A 86 2.75 -1.61 4.56
C CYS A 86 4.04 -0.94 5.05
N CYS A 87 4.10 0.42 5.06
CA CYS A 87 5.25 1.16 5.58
C CYS A 87 5.49 0.85 7.06
N TYR A 88 4.46 0.89 7.88
CA TYR A 88 4.57 0.52 9.29
C TYR A 88 4.93 -0.96 9.48
N TYR A 89 4.37 -1.87 8.67
CA TYR A 89 4.66 -3.30 8.77
C TYR A 89 6.11 -3.64 8.40
N LYS A 90 6.69 -2.97 7.39
CA LYS A 90 8.05 -3.23 6.88
C LYS A 90 9.12 -2.34 7.52
N GLY A 91 8.77 -1.20 8.06
CA GLY A 91 9.71 -0.17 8.48
C GLY A 91 10.27 0.64 7.30
N ASP A 92 9.53 0.73 6.19
CA ASP A 92 9.96 1.42 4.98
C ASP A 92 9.80 2.95 5.13
N GLY A 93 10.92 3.66 5.26
CA GLY A 93 11.00 5.12 5.44
C GLY A 93 10.66 5.61 6.85
N ILE A 94 10.16 4.76 7.73
CA ILE A 94 9.78 5.03 9.12
C ILE A 94 10.10 3.82 10.00
N PRO A 95 10.18 3.96 11.32
CA PRO A 95 10.32 2.82 12.23
C PRO A 95 9.16 1.82 12.08
N GLN A 96 9.49 0.52 12.15
CA GLN A 96 8.51 -0.55 12.09
C GLN A 96 7.57 -0.50 13.30
N ASP A 97 6.26 -0.70 13.06
CA ASP A 97 5.24 -0.68 14.10
C ASP A 97 4.03 -1.51 13.65
N PHE A 98 3.93 -2.73 14.15
CA PHE A 98 2.88 -3.66 13.75
C PHE A 98 1.49 -3.27 14.29
N GLU A 99 1.41 -2.57 15.40
CA GLU A 99 0.13 -2.09 15.95
C GLU A 99 -0.45 -0.96 15.10
N LYS A 100 0.40 -0.01 14.67
CA LYS A 100 -0.03 1.03 13.73
C LYS A 100 -0.39 0.43 12.38
N ALA A 101 0.39 -0.53 11.87
CA ALA A 101 0.03 -1.25 10.65
C ALA A 101 -1.36 -1.89 10.77
N LEU A 102 -1.61 -2.61 11.86
CA LEU A 102 -2.90 -3.24 12.17
C LEU A 102 -4.06 -2.23 12.15
N LYS A 103 -3.85 -1.04 12.74
CA LYS A 103 -4.85 0.05 12.75
C LYS A 103 -5.22 0.49 11.34
N TYR A 104 -4.24 0.69 10.46
CA TYR A 104 -4.50 1.11 9.07
C TYR A 104 -5.17 0.02 8.25
N PHE A 105 -4.79 -1.26 8.39
CA PHE A 105 -5.45 -2.35 7.70
C PHE A 105 -6.89 -2.58 8.19
N LYS A 106 -7.18 -2.37 9.48
CA LYS A 106 -8.56 -2.38 9.99
C LYS A 106 -9.40 -1.22 9.44
N ARG A 107 -8.82 -0.03 9.30
CA ARG A 107 -9.50 1.10 8.62
C ARG A 107 -9.82 0.76 7.17
N LEU A 108 -8.86 0.16 6.45
CA LEU A 108 -9.04 -0.27 5.07
C LEU A 108 -10.17 -1.28 4.92
N LEU A 109 -10.28 -2.25 5.83
CA LEU A 109 -11.36 -3.24 5.85
C LEU A 109 -12.74 -2.59 6.00
N GLN A 110 -12.83 -1.46 6.72
CA GLN A 110 -14.08 -0.74 6.96
C GLN A 110 -14.47 0.19 5.79
N THR A 111 -13.51 0.61 4.98
CA THR A 111 -13.76 1.60 3.91
C THR A 111 -14.29 0.98 2.63
N ASN A 112 -13.80 -0.18 2.25
CA ASN A 112 -14.17 -0.78 0.96
C ASN A 112 -14.08 -2.31 1.02
N HIS A 113 -15.17 -2.98 0.61
CA HIS A 113 -15.24 -4.44 0.55
C HIS A 113 -14.27 -5.05 -0.48
N ASP A 114 -13.91 -4.33 -1.56
CA ASP A 114 -12.98 -4.83 -2.58
C ASP A 114 -11.56 -5.05 -2.04
N TRP A 115 -11.21 -4.35 -0.95
CA TRP A 115 -9.93 -4.50 -0.27
C TRP A 115 -9.96 -5.52 0.87
N SER A 116 -11.10 -6.17 1.13
CA SER A 116 -11.27 -7.00 2.33
C SER A 116 -10.33 -8.20 2.35
N LEU A 117 -10.07 -8.84 1.21
CA LEU A 117 -9.12 -9.96 1.13
C LEU A 117 -7.71 -9.51 1.52
N ILE A 118 -7.23 -8.44 0.90
CA ILE A 118 -5.90 -7.89 1.19
C ILE A 118 -5.81 -7.41 2.63
N ALA A 119 -6.84 -6.71 3.12
CA ALA A 119 -6.90 -6.23 4.49
C ALA A 119 -6.88 -7.38 5.50
N ASN A 120 -7.69 -8.43 5.29
CA ASN A 120 -7.72 -9.60 6.16
C ASN A 120 -6.38 -10.32 6.20
N LEU A 121 -5.72 -10.53 5.05
CA LEU A 121 -4.38 -11.11 4.99
C LEU A 121 -3.38 -10.31 5.83
N TRP A 122 -3.33 -9.00 5.64
CA TRP A 122 -2.36 -8.16 6.36
C TRP A 122 -2.70 -8.01 7.85
N ILE A 123 -3.97 -8.01 8.23
CA ILE A 123 -4.41 -8.03 9.63
C ILE A 123 -3.91 -9.32 10.29
N GLY A 124 -4.14 -10.48 9.66
CA GLY A 124 -3.63 -11.76 10.16
C GLY A 124 -2.11 -11.77 10.32
N LYS A 125 -1.37 -11.25 9.32
CA LYS A 125 0.10 -11.10 9.38
C LYS A 125 0.54 -10.19 10.53
N CYS A 126 -0.18 -9.10 10.83
CA CYS A 126 0.12 -8.22 11.95
C CYS A 126 -0.06 -8.97 13.29
N TYR A 127 -1.16 -9.69 13.48
CA TYR A 127 -1.39 -10.47 14.71
C TYR A 127 -0.32 -11.54 14.95
N LEU A 128 0.29 -12.10 13.91
CA LEU A 128 1.40 -13.04 14.05
C LEU A 128 2.73 -12.37 14.45
N LYS A 129 2.84 -11.04 14.34
CA LYS A 129 4.08 -10.27 14.59
C LYS A 129 4.06 -9.43 15.87
N ILE A 130 2.87 -9.06 16.36
CA ILE A 130 2.72 -8.30 17.61
C ILE A 130 3.22 -9.14 18.79
N GLU A 131 3.87 -8.52 19.78
CA GLU A 131 4.47 -9.21 20.94
C GLU A 131 3.45 -10.03 21.74
N GLN A 132 2.25 -9.50 21.94
CA GLN A 132 1.11 -10.24 22.49
C GLN A 132 0.35 -10.94 21.37
N ARG A 133 0.94 -12.00 20.82
CA ARG A 133 0.36 -12.76 19.72
C ARG A 133 -1.05 -13.22 20.06
N ASP A 134 -2.01 -12.80 19.27
CA ASP A 134 -3.35 -13.34 19.28
C ASP A 134 -3.51 -14.29 18.08
N GLU A 135 -3.04 -15.51 18.29
CA GLU A 135 -2.98 -16.53 17.24
C GLU A 135 -4.39 -16.92 16.75
N LYS A 136 -5.36 -16.94 17.64
CA LYS A 136 -6.76 -17.19 17.26
C LYS A 136 -7.28 -16.14 16.29
N LYS A 137 -7.06 -14.87 16.60
CA LYS A 137 -7.43 -13.78 15.68
C LYS A 137 -6.61 -13.82 14.40
N ALA A 138 -5.31 -14.13 14.46
CA ALA A 138 -4.50 -14.26 13.26
C ALA A 138 -5.11 -15.29 12.30
N ILE A 139 -5.43 -16.50 12.80
CA ILE A 139 -6.03 -17.58 12.02
C ILE A 139 -7.40 -17.14 11.47
N GLU A 140 -8.27 -16.56 12.30
CA GLU A 140 -9.60 -16.09 11.89
C GLU A 140 -9.53 -15.13 10.69
N TYR A 141 -8.63 -14.14 10.73
CA TYR A 141 -8.46 -13.18 9.62
C TYR A 141 -7.80 -13.82 8.39
N LEU A 142 -6.84 -14.73 8.58
CA LEU A 142 -6.20 -15.45 7.48
C LEU A 142 -7.19 -16.40 6.78
N GLU A 143 -8.06 -17.07 7.52
CA GLU A 143 -9.12 -17.92 6.95
C GLU A 143 -10.14 -17.09 6.16
N LYS A 144 -10.55 -15.91 6.65
CA LYS A 144 -11.39 -14.99 5.89
C LYS A 144 -10.75 -14.58 4.55
N ALA A 145 -9.43 -14.40 4.54
CA ALA A 145 -8.71 -14.12 3.29
C ALA A 145 -8.59 -15.36 2.40
N ALA A 146 -8.30 -16.53 2.97
CA ALA A 146 -8.15 -17.79 2.26
C ALA A 146 -9.44 -18.27 1.57
N HIS A 147 -10.60 -18.00 2.18
CA HIS A 147 -11.92 -18.41 1.67
C HIS A 147 -12.64 -17.30 0.88
N ASP A 148 -12.01 -16.17 0.63
CA ASP A 148 -12.63 -15.10 -0.17
C ASP A 148 -12.92 -15.61 -1.59
N SER A 149 -14.19 -15.55 -1.99
CA SER A 149 -14.67 -16.09 -3.27
C SER A 149 -14.46 -15.15 -4.46
N ARG A 150 -13.96 -13.94 -4.20
CA ARG A 150 -13.75 -12.96 -5.27
C ARG A 150 -12.53 -13.30 -6.11
N VAL A 151 -12.75 -13.43 -7.42
CA VAL A 151 -11.71 -13.81 -8.38
C VAL A 151 -11.11 -12.56 -9.01
N SER A 152 -9.83 -12.32 -8.77
CA SER A 152 -9.00 -11.44 -9.61
C SER A 152 -7.55 -11.90 -9.51
N THR A 153 -6.77 -11.74 -10.56
CA THR A 153 -5.36 -12.19 -10.61
C THR A 153 -4.50 -11.70 -9.46
N ARG A 154 -4.75 -10.48 -8.96
CA ARG A 154 -4.09 -9.94 -7.77
C ARG A 154 -4.54 -10.64 -6.48
N ASN A 155 -5.79 -11.08 -6.43
CA ASN A 155 -6.38 -11.74 -5.28
C ASN A 155 -5.88 -13.18 -5.14
N ASP A 156 -5.51 -13.85 -6.24
CA ASP A 156 -5.05 -15.24 -6.21
C ASP A 156 -3.73 -15.40 -5.45
N GLU A 157 -2.77 -14.47 -5.63
CA GLU A 157 -1.52 -14.47 -4.86
C GLU A 157 -1.78 -14.26 -3.36
N CYS A 158 -2.60 -13.26 -3.02
CA CYS A 158 -2.94 -12.97 -1.62
C CYS A 158 -3.70 -14.14 -0.98
N LYS A 159 -4.59 -14.78 -1.72
CA LYS A 159 -5.35 -15.95 -1.26
C LYS A 159 -4.43 -17.15 -1.01
N SER A 160 -3.51 -17.44 -1.95
CA SER A 160 -2.53 -18.52 -1.80
C SER A 160 -1.59 -18.27 -0.62
N GLU A 161 -1.15 -17.02 -0.42
CA GLU A 161 -0.35 -16.63 0.75
C GLU A 161 -1.14 -16.84 2.06
N ALA A 162 -2.42 -16.47 2.09
CA ALA A 162 -3.27 -16.68 3.25
C ALA A 162 -3.44 -18.17 3.59
N GLN A 163 -3.70 -19.00 2.57
CA GLN A 163 -3.81 -20.46 2.74
C GLN A 163 -2.52 -21.07 3.28
N LEU A 164 -1.37 -20.66 2.75
CA LEU A 164 -0.06 -21.09 3.24
C LEU A 164 0.14 -20.71 4.72
N LEU A 165 -0.17 -19.47 5.09
CA LEU A 165 -0.02 -18.99 6.47
C LEU A 165 -0.96 -19.72 7.42
N VAL A 166 -2.20 -19.99 7.03
CA VAL A 166 -3.13 -20.84 7.80
C VAL A 166 -2.52 -22.22 8.02
N GLY A 167 -2.04 -22.88 6.95
CA GLY A 167 -1.39 -24.19 7.07
C GLY A 167 -0.17 -24.18 8.00
N ILE A 168 0.66 -23.13 7.98
CA ILE A 168 1.80 -22.96 8.89
C ILE A 168 1.33 -22.79 10.34
N CYS A 169 0.26 -22.02 10.59
CA CYS A 169 -0.28 -21.85 11.93
C CYS A 169 -0.77 -23.20 12.49
N TYR A 170 -1.50 -23.96 11.69
CA TYR A 170 -1.97 -25.28 12.08
C TYR A 170 -0.81 -26.27 12.31
N TYR A 171 0.18 -26.33 11.44
CA TYR A 171 1.34 -27.19 11.60
C TYR A 171 2.16 -26.88 12.85
N ARG A 172 2.25 -25.62 13.27
CA ARG A 172 2.95 -25.20 14.50
C ARG A 172 2.17 -25.45 15.79
N GLY A 173 0.99 -26.03 15.69
CA GLY A 173 0.13 -26.30 16.84
C GLY A 173 -0.49 -25.05 17.45
N PHE A 174 -0.65 -23.99 16.67
CA PHE A 174 -1.39 -22.78 17.06
C PHE A 174 -2.91 -23.04 17.10
N ILE A 175 -3.29 -24.27 17.41
CA ILE A 175 -4.66 -24.63 17.61
C ILE A 175 -4.80 -25.16 19.02
N VAL A 176 -5.60 -24.50 19.71
CA VAL A 176 -7.01 -24.59 19.62
C VAL A 176 -7.59 -25.79 20.34
N GLU A 177 -7.96 -25.61 21.41
CA GLU A 177 -9.17 -26.24 21.91
C GLU A 177 -10.34 -25.25 21.89
#